data_6930f33f12a0b5633e6ec2b17d5cf31d
#
_entry.id   6930f33f12a0b5633e6ec2b17d5cf31d
#
_cell.length_a   1.000
_cell.length_b   1.000
_cell.length_c   1.000
_cell.angle_alpha   90.00
_cell.angle_beta   90.00
_cell.angle_gamma   90.00
#
_symmetry.space_group_name_H-M   'P 1'
#
loop_
_entity.id
_entity.type
_entity.pdbx_description
1 polymer ?
#
loop_
_entity_poly.entity_id
_entity_poly.type
_entity_poly.pdbx_seq_one_letter_code
_entity_poly.pdbx_strand_id
1 'polypeptide(L)'
;MLSITDFRTTMPTGMELRQALPRAQMNVEDAAEKIRPLIQEVKARGAAALRELSEKFDGVRPEHLRVPEEELSQALEQLDPAVREAIEISIEHNRAGHRAQLPTERVTEIMPGGIVKQRWIPVERVGLYVPGGLAVYPSSVIMNVVTAQEAGVEQIAVASPPQTRFGGRVHPTILAACQLLGVKEVYAVGGAQAIAMFAYGASGEAGLDPDPLCQPVDVITGPGNIYVAAAKRLVRAVCGIDAEAGPTEIGIIADQSADPTLVAADMISQAEHDPNAASVLFTDSPQLASAVEKAIVPAAQATKHSQRVCQALSGPDRKSTRLNS
;
A
#
# COMPACT_ATOMS: atom_id res chain seq x y z
N MET A 1 -16.36 -13.76 -19.03
CA MET A 1 -16.09 -13.32 -17.70
C MET A 1 -14.72 -13.79 -17.24
N LEU A 2 -14.49 -14.98 -16.79
CA LEU A 2 -13.14 -15.48 -16.56
C LEU A 2 -12.53 -15.98 -17.87
N SER A 3 -11.22 -15.78 -18.08
CA SER A 3 -10.53 -16.44 -19.18
C SER A 3 -9.92 -17.74 -18.65
N ILE A 4 -10.10 -18.84 -19.40
CA ILE A 4 -9.58 -20.17 -19.05
C ILE A 4 -8.49 -20.53 -20.04
N THR A 5 -7.32 -20.90 -19.53
CA THR A 5 -6.23 -21.48 -20.32
C THR A 5 -6.02 -22.92 -19.86
N ASP A 6 -6.10 -23.88 -20.79
CA ASP A 6 -5.97 -25.30 -20.51
C ASP A 6 -4.58 -25.83 -20.88
N PHE A 7 -3.82 -26.24 -19.88
CA PHE A 7 -2.48 -26.81 -20.03
C PHE A 7 -2.43 -28.33 -19.77
N ARG A 8 -3.56 -29.02 -19.65
CA ARG A 8 -3.60 -30.46 -19.33
C ARG A 8 -2.97 -31.34 -20.40
N THR A 9 -2.95 -30.92 -21.66
CA THR A 9 -2.41 -31.69 -22.77
C THR A 9 -0.96 -31.39 -23.08
N THR A 10 -0.48 -30.21 -22.67
CA THR A 10 0.90 -29.78 -22.96
C THR A 10 1.38 -28.94 -21.80
N MET A 11 2.46 -29.42 -21.14
CA MET A 11 3.10 -28.66 -20.08
C MET A 11 3.72 -27.37 -20.66
N PRO A 12 3.30 -26.18 -20.21
CA PRO A 12 3.84 -24.93 -20.74
C PRO A 12 5.29 -24.76 -20.32
N THR A 13 6.09 -24.13 -21.15
CA THR A 13 7.39 -23.58 -20.75
C THR A 13 7.19 -22.45 -19.75
N GLY A 14 8.22 -22.11 -19.00
CA GLY A 14 8.14 -20.97 -18.08
C GLY A 14 7.82 -19.64 -18.77
N MET A 15 8.16 -19.49 -20.06
CA MET A 15 7.84 -18.30 -20.85
C MET A 15 6.36 -18.29 -21.28
N GLU A 16 5.83 -19.40 -21.75
CA GLU A 16 4.42 -19.55 -22.12
C GLU A 16 3.50 -19.32 -20.91
N LEU A 17 3.88 -19.86 -19.75
CA LEU A 17 3.15 -19.64 -18.52
C LEU A 17 3.14 -18.15 -18.13
N ARG A 18 4.28 -17.46 -18.24
CA ARG A 18 4.34 -16.00 -17.97
C ARG A 18 3.47 -15.18 -18.92
N GLN A 19 3.33 -15.60 -20.18
CA GLN A 19 2.47 -14.92 -21.16
C GLN A 19 0.98 -15.20 -20.94
N ALA A 20 0.66 -16.39 -20.43
CA ALA A 20 -0.73 -16.76 -20.15
C ALA A 20 -1.29 -16.14 -18.86
N LEU A 21 -0.41 -15.78 -17.91
CA LEU A 21 -0.84 -15.17 -16.65
C LEU A 21 -1.22 -13.70 -16.86
N PRO A 22 -2.40 -13.28 -16.38
CA PRO A 22 -2.74 -11.86 -16.37
C PRO A 22 -1.74 -11.14 -15.45
N ARG A 23 -1.19 -10.03 -15.95
CA ARG A 23 -0.31 -9.15 -15.21
C ARG A 23 -0.93 -7.76 -15.17
N ALA A 24 -0.93 -7.15 -14.01
CA ALA A 24 -1.27 -5.76 -13.88
C ALA A 24 -0.26 -4.93 -14.69
N GLN A 25 -0.70 -4.40 -15.84
CA GLN A 25 0.15 -3.52 -16.66
C GLN A 25 0.14 -2.13 -16.03
N MET A 26 1.27 -1.78 -15.40
CA MET A 26 1.50 -0.41 -14.94
C MET A 26 2.55 0.25 -15.81
N ASN A 27 2.17 1.31 -16.49
CA ASN A 27 3.14 2.19 -17.11
C ASN A 27 3.66 3.20 -16.07
N VAL A 28 4.58 2.73 -15.21
CA VAL A 28 5.18 3.55 -14.16
C VAL A 28 6.03 4.68 -14.75
N GLU A 29 6.58 4.51 -15.95
CA GLU A 29 7.38 5.53 -16.65
C GLU A 29 6.52 6.75 -17.01
N ASP A 30 5.36 6.55 -17.65
CA ASP A 30 4.45 7.63 -17.97
C ASP A 30 3.94 8.36 -16.72
N ALA A 31 3.69 7.61 -15.64
CA ALA A 31 3.32 8.19 -14.36
C ALA A 31 4.48 9.01 -13.77
N ALA A 32 5.72 8.52 -13.87
CA ALA A 32 6.90 9.20 -13.37
C ALA A 32 7.15 10.55 -14.10
N GLU A 33 6.98 10.58 -15.41
CA GLU A 33 7.08 11.82 -16.17
C GLU A 33 6.06 12.87 -15.72
N LYS A 34 4.80 12.44 -15.51
CA LYS A 34 3.71 13.32 -15.08
C LYS A 34 3.91 13.92 -13.68
N ILE A 35 4.51 13.16 -12.75
CA ILE A 35 4.68 13.62 -11.36
C ILE A 35 6.02 14.27 -11.09
N ARG A 36 7.01 14.17 -11.98
CA ARG A 36 8.32 14.81 -11.81
C ARG A 36 8.23 16.30 -11.49
N PRO A 37 7.41 17.11 -12.19
CA PRO A 37 7.22 18.53 -11.83
C PRO A 37 6.66 18.70 -10.42
N LEU A 38 5.69 17.87 -10.01
CA LEU A 38 5.09 17.89 -8.68
C LEU A 38 6.14 17.68 -7.58
N ILE A 39 7.04 16.71 -7.77
CA ILE A 39 8.11 16.45 -6.81
C ILE A 39 9.03 17.68 -6.68
N GLN A 40 9.34 18.35 -7.78
CA GLN A 40 10.16 19.57 -7.75
C GLN A 40 9.43 20.73 -7.05
N GLU A 41 8.13 20.88 -7.25
CA GLU A 41 7.32 21.89 -6.55
C GLU A 41 7.35 21.68 -5.04
N VAL A 42 7.13 20.44 -4.56
CA VAL A 42 7.20 20.13 -3.13
C VAL A 42 8.58 20.44 -2.57
N LYS A 43 9.64 20.02 -3.28
CA LYS A 43 11.01 20.29 -2.87
C LYS A 43 11.34 21.78 -2.78
N ALA A 44 10.81 22.59 -3.69
CA ALA A 44 11.11 24.02 -3.77
C ALA A 44 10.25 24.88 -2.82
N ARG A 45 8.99 24.49 -2.60
CA ARG A 45 7.98 25.34 -1.95
C ARG A 45 7.38 24.75 -0.68
N GLY A 46 7.74 23.51 -0.30
CA GLY A 46 7.32 22.88 0.95
C GLY A 46 5.81 22.89 1.18
N ALA A 47 5.38 23.38 2.34
CA ALA A 47 3.99 23.41 2.79
C ALA A 47 3.03 24.09 1.81
N ALA A 48 3.43 25.17 1.17
CA ALA A 48 2.59 25.88 0.21
C ALA A 48 2.23 24.98 -0.99
N ALA A 49 3.22 24.28 -1.54
CA ALA A 49 2.98 23.32 -2.61
C ALA A 49 2.10 22.13 -2.16
N LEU A 50 2.33 21.61 -0.94
CA LEU A 50 1.53 20.52 -0.40
C LEU A 50 0.05 20.88 -0.28
N ARG A 51 -0.28 22.09 0.19
CA ARG A 51 -1.67 22.57 0.28
C ARG A 51 -2.34 22.72 -1.09
N GLU A 52 -1.63 23.32 -2.05
CA GLU A 52 -2.14 23.48 -3.43
C GLU A 52 -2.38 22.14 -4.10
N LEU A 53 -1.48 21.17 -3.91
CA LEU A 53 -1.61 19.83 -4.47
C LEU A 53 -2.74 19.03 -3.80
N SER A 54 -2.94 19.17 -2.48
CA SER A 54 -4.08 18.58 -1.78
C SER A 54 -5.40 19.17 -2.28
N GLU A 55 -5.48 20.47 -2.46
CA GLU A 55 -6.67 21.12 -3.05
C GLU A 55 -6.97 20.59 -4.46
N LYS A 56 -5.92 20.41 -5.27
CA LYS A 56 -6.05 19.92 -6.65
C LYS A 56 -6.45 18.45 -6.73
N PHE A 57 -5.88 17.57 -5.90
CA PHE A 57 -6.02 16.11 -6.04
C PHE A 57 -6.98 15.50 -5.02
N ASP A 58 -7.04 16.05 -3.81
CA ASP A 58 -7.90 15.56 -2.73
C ASP A 58 -9.19 16.39 -2.60
N GLY A 59 -9.28 17.50 -3.35
CA GLY A 59 -10.45 18.39 -3.38
C GLY A 59 -10.64 19.19 -2.09
N VAL A 60 -9.60 19.29 -1.26
CA VAL A 60 -9.65 20.01 0.01
C VAL A 60 -8.29 20.58 0.37
N ARG A 61 -8.28 21.79 0.91
CA ARG A 61 -7.08 22.44 1.43
C ARG A 61 -7.02 22.21 2.95
N PRO A 62 -6.11 21.35 3.46
CA PRO A 62 -6.01 21.09 4.89
C PRO A 62 -5.57 22.35 5.64
N GLU A 63 -6.19 22.61 6.79
CA GLU A 63 -5.78 23.68 7.69
C GLU A 63 -4.41 23.36 8.30
N HIS A 64 -4.27 22.15 8.82
CA HIS A 64 -3.03 21.64 9.38
C HIS A 64 -2.48 20.52 8.52
N LEU A 65 -1.29 20.73 7.93
CA LEU A 65 -0.56 19.65 7.24
C LEU A 65 0.00 18.64 8.24
N ARG A 66 0.58 19.12 9.34
CA ARG A 66 0.92 18.28 10.49
C ARG A 66 -0.28 18.24 11.43
N VAL A 67 -0.82 17.04 11.64
CA VAL A 67 -1.99 16.82 12.48
C VAL A 67 -1.64 17.14 13.95
N PRO A 68 -2.41 17.99 14.64
CA PRO A 68 -2.23 18.25 16.07
C PRO A 68 -2.42 17.00 16.92
N GLU A 69 -1.66 16.86 18.01
CA GLU A 69 -1.75 15.70 18.92
C GLU A 69 -3.14 15.56 19.54
N GLU A 70 -3.84 16.67 19.73
CA GLU A 70 -5.21 16.72 20.24
C GLU A 70 -6.19 16.00 19.31
N GLU A 71 -6.01 16.10 17.99
CA GLU A 71 -6.87 15.42 17.02
C GLU A 71 -6.66 13.89 17.07
N LEU A 72 -5.44 13.42 17.30
CA LEU A 72 -5.17 11.98 17.46
C LEU A 72 -5.86 11.46 18.74
N SER A 73 -5.73 12.19 19.84
CA SER A 73 -6.35 11.83 21.12
C SER A 73 -7.87 11.81 21.02
N GLN A 74 -8.48 12.84 20.42
CA GLN A 74 -9.93 12.92 20.19
C GLN A 74 -10.42 11.78 19.28
N ALA A 75 -9.66 11.44 18.25
CA ALA A 75 -10.01 10.35 17.34
C ALA A 75 -10.04 8.98 18.07
N LEU A 76 -9.12 8.77 19.01
CA LEU A 76 -9.11 7.56 19.83
C LEU A 76 -10.27 7.53 20.84
N GLU A 77 -10.58 8.65 21.48
CA GLU A 77 -11.69 8.76 22.44
C GLU A 77 -13.05 8.49 21.77
N GLN A 78 -13.21 8.91 20.51
CA GLN A 78 -14.44 8.77 19.74
C GLN A 78 -14.52 7.46 18.96
N LEU A 79 -13.48 6.63 18.99
CA LEU A 79 -13.46 5.36 18.26
C LEU A 79 -14.45 4.38 18.87
N ASP A 80 -15.19 3.68 18.01
CA ASP A 80 -16.07 2.59 18.42
C ASP A 80 -15.28 1.55 19.24
N PRO A 81 -15.76 1.15 20.43
CA PRO A 81 -15.04 0.23 21.31
C PRO A 81 -14.70 -1.13 20.66
N ALA A 82 -15.58 -1.66 19.82
CA ALA A 82 -15.33 -2.93 19.12
C ALA A 82 -14.25 -2.77 18.03
N VAL A 83 -14.22 -1.61 17.35
CA VAL A 83 -13.15 -1.29 16.39
C VAL A 83 -11.83 -1.09 17.11
N ARG A 84 -11.84 -0.45 18.27
CA ARG A 84 -10.65 -0.28 19.11
C ARG A 84 -10.08 -1.63 19.50
N GLU A 85 -10.88 -2.52 20.06
CA GLU A 85 -10.47 -3.88 20.45
C GLU A 85 -9.87 -4.65 19.26
N ALA A 86 -10.51 -4.59 18.10
CA ALA A 86 -10.01 -5.22 16.88
C ALA A 86 -8.64 -4.68 16.43
N ILE A 87 -8.42 -3.36 16.54
CA ILE A 87 -7.12 -2.73 16.25
C ILE A 87 -6.06 -3.18 17.26
N GLU A 88 -6.37 -3.21 18.56
CA GLU A 88 -5.45 -3.63 19.62
C GLU A 88 -5.02 -5.10 19.42
N ILE A 89 -5.94 -6.01 19.13
CA ILE A 89 -5.67 -7.41 18.77
C ILE A 89 -4.78 -7.50 17.53
N SER A 90 -5.08 -6.72 16.50
CA SER A 90 -4.29 -6.69 15.26
C SER A 90 -2.87 -6.20 15.50
N ILE A 91 -2.67 -5.20 16.35
CA ILE A 91 -1.34 -4.70 16.77
C ILE A 91 -0.55 -5.82 17.42
N GLU A 92 -1.17 -6.55 18.38
CA GLU A 92 -0.51 -7.65 19.11
C GLU A 92 -0.07 -8.76 18.16
N HIS A 93 -0.96 -9.21 17.26
CA HIS A 93 -0.65 -10.26 16.29
C HIS A 93 0.47 -9.85 15.32
N ASN A 94 0.42 -8.61 14.79
CA ASN A 94 1.47 -8.10 13.92
C ASN A 94 2.81 -8.00 14.65
N ARG A 95 2.80 -7.53 15.89
CA ARG A 95 4.00 -7.44 16.74
C ARG A 95 4.65 -8.79 16.97
N ALA A 96 3.85 -9.81 17.29
CA ALA A 96 4.34 -11.17 17.46
C ALA A 96 4.99 -11.72 16.17
N GLY A 97 4.34 -11.51 15.03
CA GLY A 97 4.85 -11.92 13.71
C GLY A 97 6.16 -11.25 13.35
N HIS A 98 6.25 -9.92 13.52
CA HIS A 98 7.44 -9.16 13.13
C HIS A 98 8.63 -9.41 14.08
N ARG A 99 8.40 -9.65 15.37
CA ARG A 99 9.47 -10.11 16.29
C ARG A 99 10.11 -11.41 15.83
N ALA A 100 9.32 -12.35 15.32
CA ALA A 100 9.82 -13.60 14.80
C ALA A 100 10.65 -13.45 13.52
N GLN A 101 10.50 -12.34 12.80
CA GLN A 101 11.24 -12.03 11.57
C GLN A 101 12.53 -11.24 11.79
N LEU A 102 12.80 -10.78 13.02
CA LEU A 102 14.01 -10.02 13.31
C LEU A 102 15.26 -10.85 12.98
N PRO A 103 16.18 -10.31 12.19
CA PRO A 103 17.39 -11.00 11.84
C PRO A 103 18.36 -11.06 13.02
N THR A 104 19.13 -12.14 13.11
CA THR A 104 20.15 -12.33 14.14
C THR A 104 21.53 -11.87 13.67
N GLU A 105 22.31 -11.30 14.56
CA GLU A 105 23.72 -11.02 14.30
C GLU A 105 24.50 -12.34 14.06
N ARG A 106 25.49 -12.28 13.16
CA ARG A 106 26.37 -13.41 12.86
C ARG A 106 27.82 -12.99 12.95
N VAL A 107 28.62 -13.87 13.55
CA VAL A 107 30.07 -13.76 13.55
C VAL A 107 30.64 -14.99 12.83
N THR A 108 31.46 -14.75 11.82
CA THR A 108 32.10 -15.81 11.02
C THR A 108 33.62 -15.61 11.09
N GLU A 109 34.32 -16.61 11.57
CA GLU A 109 35.77 -16.66 11.45
C GLU A 109 36.12 -17.19 10.05
N ILE A 110 36.82 -16.39 9.25
CA ILE A 110 37.18 -16.72 7.86
C ILE A 110 38.62 -17.21 7.75
N MET A 111 39.46 -16.92 8.75
CA MET A 111 40.82 -17.44 8.92
C MET A 111 41.26 -17.19 10.37
N PRO A 112 42.31 -17.83 10.87
CA PRO A 112 42.78 -17.63 12.23
C PRO A 112 42.99 -16.13 12.55
N GLY A 113 42.24 -15.60 13.53
CA GLY A 113 42.26 -14.19 13.91
C GLY A 113 41.53 -13.22 12.99
N GLY A 114 40.97 -13.69 11.85
CA GLY A 114 40.16 -12.89 10.93
C GLY A 114 38.68 -13.16 11.07
N ILE A 115 37.90 -12.20 11.57
CA ILE A 115 36.46 -12.34 11.77
C ILE A 115 35.67 -11.33 10.94
N VAL A 116 34.51 -11.76 10.45
CA VAL A 116 33.46 -10.90 9.85
C VAL A 116 32.27 -10.89 10.77
N LYS A 117 31.87 -9.71 11.25
CA LYS A 117 30.66 -9.53 12.08
C LYS A 117 29.57 -8.85 11.24
N GLN A 118 28.47 -9.57 11.00
CA GLN A 118 27.25 -9.04 10.40
C GLN A 118 26.36 -8.48 11.50
N ARG A 119 26.05 -7.19 11.43
CA ARG A 119 25.18 -6.49 12.36
C ARG A 119 23.97 -5.93 11.65
N TRP A 120 22.86 -5.83 12.36
CA TRP A 120 21.64 -5.18 11.90
C TRP A 120 21.45 -3.90 12.72
N ILE A 121 21.44 -2.77 12.03
CA ILE A 121 21.31 -1.45 12.66
C ILE A 121 20.05 -0.82 12.05
N PRO A 122 19.05 -0.42 12.89
CA PRO A 122 17.88 0.29 12.40
C PRO A 122 18.28 1.61 11.75
N VAL A 123 17.50 2.06 10.79
CA VAL A 123 17.56 3.43 10.30
C VAL A 123 17.03 4.39 11.36
N GLU A 124 17.39 5.67 11.29
CA GLU A 124 16.98 6.63 12.32
C GLU A 124 15.53 7.05 12.15
N ARG A 125 15.10 7.27 10.89
CA ARG A 125 13.80 7.85 10.59
C ARG A 125 13.12 7.20 9.38
N VAL A 126 11.81 6.93 9.51
CA VAL A 126 10.99 6.37 8.41
C VAL A 126 9.76 7.20 8.14
N GLY A 127 9.38 7.27 6.85
CA GLY A 127 8.13 7.84 6.37
C GLY A 127 7.17 6.74 5.90
N LEU A 128 6.03 6.63 6.55
CA LEU A 128 5.06 5.58 6.33
C LEU A 128 3.83 6.14 5.60
N TYR A 129 3.63 5.75 4.36
CA TYR A 129 2.48 6.18 3.58
C TYR A 129 1.30 5.23 3.79
N VAL A 130 0.17 5.80 4.17
CA VAL A 130 -1.10 5.09 4.37
C VAL A 130 -2.11 5.61 3.37
N PRO A 131 -2.56 4.80 2.40
CA PRO A 131 -3.54 5.25 1.42
C PRO A 131 -4.88 5.58 2.08
N GLY A 132 -5.61 6.50 1.47
CA GLY A 132 -6.96 6.91 1.87
C GLY A 132 -7.79 7.22 0.62
N GLY A 133 -9.08 7.43 0.79
CA GLY A 133 -9.98 7.86 -0.27
C GLY A 133 -11.02 6.81 -0.66
N LEU A 134 -10.66 5.70 -1.28
CA LEU A 134 -11.62 4.67 -1.68
C LEU A 134 -12.05 3.74 -0.54
N ALA A 135 -11.16 3.49 0.40
CA ALA A 135 -11.40 2.72 1.60
C ALA A 135 -10.48 3.19 2.73
N VAL A 136 -10.82 2.83 3.96
CA VAL A 136 -10.03 3.14 5.16
C VAL A 136 -9.23 1.92 5.54
N TYR A 137 -7.91 2.08 5.63
CA TYR A 137 -6.98 0.98 5.89
C TYR A 137 -6.20 1.17 7.21
N PRO A 138 -6.84 1.03 8.40
CA PRO A 138 -6.11 1.05 9.67
C PRO A 138 -5.07 -0.07 9.74
N SER A 139 -5.31 -1.19 9.05
CA SER A 139 -4.34 -2.27 8.87
C SER A 139 -3.02 -1.80 8.24
N SER A 140 -3.06 -0.86 7.28
CA SER A 140 -1.84 -0.30 6.69
C SER A 140 -1.04 0.52 7.70
N VAL A 141 -1.69 1.21 8.64
CA VAL A 141 -1.00 1.87 9.76
C VAL A 141 -0.30 0.84 10.62
N ILE A 142 -1.04 -0.20 11.04
CA ILE A 142 -0.53 -1.24 11.94
C ILE A 142 0.66 -1.97 11.31
N MET A 143 0.50 -2.44 10.08
CA MET A 143 1.54 -3.20 9.36
C MET A 143 2.83 -2.39 9.15
N ASN A 144 2.72 -1.10 8.84
CA ASN A 144 3.89 -0.25 8.66
C ASN A 144 4.52 0.16 10.00
N VAL A 145 3.72 0.67 10.94
CA VAL A 145 4.23 1.22 12.21
C VAL A 145 4.80 0.11 13.11
N VAL A 146 4.09 -1.01 13.26
CA VAL A 146 4.57 -2.13 14.09
C VAL A 146 5.88 -2.68 13.54
N THR A 147 6.00 -2.84 12.22
CA THR A 147 7.24 -3.29 11.57
C THR A 147 8.39 -2.34 11.89
N ALA A 148 8.19 -1.03 11.77
CA ALA A 148 9.21 -0.04 12.08
C ALA A 148 9.60 -0.05 13.57
N GLN A 149 8.61 -0.17 14.48
CA GLN A 149 8.85 -0.26 15.92
C GLN A 149 9.65 -1.51 16.31
N GLU A 150 9.27 -2.67 15.77
CA GLU A 150 9.98 -3.94 16.06
C GLU A 150 11.38 -3.95 15.44
N ALA A 151 11.60 -3.24 14.32
CA ALA A 151 12.92 -3.03 13.75
C ALA A 151 13.80 -2.07 14.59
N GLY A 152 13.25 -1.39 15.60
CA GLY A 152 13.97 -0.47 16.46
C GLY A 152 14.11 0.96 15.90
N VAL A 153 13.26 1.35 14.95
CA VAL A 153 13.25 2.73 14.40
C VAL A 153 12.67 3.68 15.43
N GLU A 154 13.40 4.75 15.74
CA GLU A 154 12.99 5.71 16.77
C GLU A 154 12.05 6.80 16.25
N GLN A 155 12.24 7.27 15.03
CA GLN A 155 11.46 8.36 14.45
C GLN A 155 10.54 7.83 13.35
N ILE A 156 9.23 7.88 13.63
CA ILE A 156 8.20 7.36 12.73
C ILE A 156 7.25 8.49 12.35
N ALA A 157 7.21 8.81 11.06
CA ALA A 157 6.28 9.76 10.47
C ALA A 157 5.25 9.03 9.60
N VAL A 158 3.98 9.35 9.74
CA VAL A 158 2.89 8.77 8.95
C VAL A 158 2.26 9.86 8.08
N ALA A 159 1.99 9.58 6.82
CA ALA A 159 1.19 10.45 5.95
C ALA A 159 -0.02 9.71 5.39
N SER A 160 -1.17 10.36 5.42
CA SER A 160 -2.41 9.86 4.83
C SER A 160 -3.20 11.02 4.22
N PRO A 161 -3.94 10.81 3.10
CA PRO A 161 -4.65 11.88 2.42
C PRO A 161 -5.67 12.58 3.31
N PRO A 162 -5.77 13.91 3.22
CA PRO A 162 -6.89 14.66 3.79
C PRO A 162 -8.18 14.29 3.05
N GLN A 163 -9.32 14.32 3.74
CA GLN A 163 -10.60 13.95 3.17
C GLN A 163 -11.63 15.07 3.31
N THR A 164 -12.33 15.36 2.22
CA THR A 164 -13.41 16.38 2.19
C THR A 164 -14.50 16.09 3.20
N ARG A 165 -14.86 14.79 3.37
CA ARG A 165 -15.87 14.36 4.34
C ARG A 165 -15.53 14.70 5.78
N PHE A 166 -14.25 14.87 6.10
CA PHE A 166 -13.76 15.22 7.43
C PHE A 166 -13.17 16.64 7.48
N GLY A 167 -13.58 17.52 6.56
CA GLY A 167 -13.14 18.91 6.54
C GLY A 167 -11.64 19.10 6.29
N GLY A 168 -11.04 18.22 5.50
CA GLY A 168 -9.60 18.27 5.20
C GLY A 168 -8.71 17.54 6.22
N ARG A 169 -9.29 16.84 7.18
CA ARG A 169 -8.56 16.01 8.14
C ARG A 169 -8.35 14.60 7.61
N VAL A 170 -7.38 13.92 8.15
CA VAL A 170 -7.17 12.47 7.95
C VAL A 170 -8.35 11.70 8.57
N HIS A 171 -8.66 10.52 8.02
CA HIS A 171 -9.75 9.70 8.53
C HIS A 171 -9.58 9.37 10.03
N PRO A 172 -10.60 9.56 10.89
CA PRO A 172 -10.47 9.40 12.35
C PRO A 172 -9.93 8.02 12.77
N THR A 173 -10.34 6.93 12.10
CA THR A 173 -9.83 5.58 12.41
C THR A 173 -8.32 5.44 12.15
N ILE A 174 -7.77 6.15 11.16
CA ILE A 174 -6.32 6.19 10.90
C ILE A 174 -5.61 6.94 12.03
N LEU A 175 -6.16 8.11 12.44
CA LEU A 175 -5.61 8.89 13.57
C LEU A 175 -5.64 8.08 14.86
N ALA A 176 -6.74 7.40 15.15
CA ALA A 176 -6.88 6.54 16.33
C ALA A 176 -5.88 5.38 16.33
N ALA A 177 -5.64 4.74 15.19
CA ALA A 177 -4.62 3.69 15.07
C ALA A 177 -3.21 4.26 15.29
N CYS A 178 -2.90 5.44 14.77
CA CYS A 178 -1.64 6.13 15.05
C CYS A 178 -1.47 6.44 16.54
N GLN A 179 -2.53 6.92 17.20
CA GLN A 179 -2.52 7.20 18.64
C GLN A 179 -2.29 5.94 19.48
N LEU A 180 -2.96 4.82 19.18
CA LEU A 180 -2.77 3.52 19.85
C LEU A 180 -1.33 3.00 19.73
N LEU A 181 -0.69 3.29 18.59
CA LEU A 181 0.70 2.92 18.33
C LEU A 181 1.72 3.94 18.82
N GLY A 182 1.28 5.05 19.44
CA GLY A 182 2.16 6.09 19.98
C GLY A 182 2.84 6.95 18.91
N VAL A 183 2.33 6.97 17.69
CA VAL A 183 2.84 7.83 16.61
C VAL A 183 2.38 9.25 16.83
N LYS A 184 3.34 10.18 16.99
CA LYS A 184 3.10 11.61 17.23
C LYS A 184 3.23 12.47 16.00
N GLU A 185 3.77 11.94 14.94
CA GLU A 185 4.06 12.67 13.71
C GLU A 185 3.21 12.14 12.57
N VAL A 186 2.06 12.80 12.37
CA VAL A 186 1.08 12.43 11.34
C VAL A 186 0.83 13.64 10.43
N TYR A 187 0.77 13.38 9.11
CA TYR A 187 0.57 14.40 8.09
C TYR A 187 -0.70 14.16 7.28
N ALA A 188 -1.50 15.20 7.11
CA ALA A 188 -2.65 15.24 6.22
C ALA A 188 -2.18 15.51 4.78
N VAL A 189 -1.42 14.58 4.21
CA VAL A 189 -0.83 14.69 2.87
C VAL A 189 -0.98 13.36 2.15
N GLY A 190 -1.53 13.37 0.94
CA GLY A 190 -1.77 12.19 0.11
C GLY A 190 -0.80 12.05 -1.07
N GLY A 191 -0.93 10.96 -1.79
CA GLY A 191 -0.32 10.77 -3.12
C GLY A 191 1.19 10.91 -3.23
N ALA A 192 1.62 11.27 -4.44
CA ALA A 192 3.04 11.45 -4.76
C ALA A 192 3.69 12.60 -3.97
N GLN A 193 2.91 13.61 -3.56
CA GLN A 193 3.42 14.73 -2.79
C GLN A 193 3.82 14.33 -1.37
N ALA A 194 3.18 13.31 -0.76
CA ALA A 194 3.61 12.76 0.52
C ALA A 194 4.99 12.07 0.39
N ILE A 195 5.21 11.33 -0.69
CA ILE A 195 6.50 10.70 -0.97
C ILE A 195 7.60 11.74 -1.18
N ALA A 196 7.30 12.84 -1.92
CA ALA A 196 8.23 13.94 -2.10
C ALA A 196 8.57 14.64 -0.76
N MET A 197 7.56 14.89 0.08
CA MET A 197 7.73 15.45 1.41
C MET A 197 8.66 14.59 2.28
N PHE A 198 8.45 13.29 2.32
CA PHE A 198 9.30 12.38 3.07
C PHE A 198 10.73 12.32 2.53
N ALA A 199 10.92 12.29 1.20
CA ALA A 199 12.24 12.16 0.61
C ALA A 199 13.11 13.41 0.78
N TYR A 200 12.52 14.59 0.63
CA TYR A 200 13.27 15.85 0.61
C TYR A 200 13.08 16.72 1.86
N GLY A 201 12.16 16.32 2.74
CA GLY A 201 11.65 17.21 3.75
C GLY A 201 10.70 18.26 3.16
N ALA A 202 10.18 19.11 4.02
CA ALA A 202 9.37 20.27 3.63
C ALA A 202 9.55 21.40 4.62
N SER A 203 9.76 22.62 4.10
CA SER A 203 9.67 23.85 4.90
C SER A 203 8.22 24.12 5.29
N GLY A 204 8.03 24.72 6.45
CA GLY A 204 6.73 25.21 6.90
C GLY A 204 6.35 26.53 6.23
N GLU A 205 5.06 26.87 6.29
CA GLU A 205 4.54 28.18 5.90
C GLU A 205 4.47 29.09 7.14
N ALA A 206 5.09 30.25 7.08
CA ALA A 206 5.22 31.15 8.23
C ALA A 206 3.86 31.50 8.85
N GLY A 207 3.73 31.28 10.14
CA GLY A 207 2.49 31.55 10.89
C GLY A 207 1.43 30.43 10.80
N LEU A 208 1.65 29.37 10.02
CA LEU A 208 0.74 28.26 9.85
C LEU A 208 1.34 26.91 10.26
N ASP A 209 2.62 26.69 9.97
CA ASP A 209 3.30 25.40 10.20
C ASP A 209 4.57 25.58 11.01
N PRO A 210 5.05 24.52 11.69
CA PRO A 210 6.43 24.49 12.19
C PRO A 210 7.42 24.52 11.03
N ASP A 211 8.60 25.05 11.26
CA ASP A 211 9.69 25.03 10.26
C ASP A 211 10.93 24.35 10.84
N PRO A 212 11.34 23.21 10.29
CA PRO A 212 10.74 22.50 9.16
C PRO A 212 9.40 21.86 9.51
N LEU A 213 8.48 21.81 8.53
CA LEU A 213 7.23 21.06 8.65
C LEU A 213 7.51 19.54 8.80
N CYS A 214 8.38 19.03 7.94
CA CYS A 214 8.77 17.63 7.92
C CYS A 214 10.28 17.51 7.63
N GLN A 215 10.98 16.73 8.43
CA GLN A 215 12.36 16.33 8.17
C GLN A 215 12.40 15.22 7.11
N PRO A 216 13.45 15.14 6.25
CA PRO A 216 13.62 14.01 5.35
C PRO A 216 13.78 12.69 6.12
N VAL A 217 13.43 11.58 5.47
CA VAL A 217 13.51 10.24 6.06
C VAL A 217 14.53 9.36 5.34
N ASP A 218 15.02 8.33 6.03
CA ASP A 218 15.96 7.37 5.46
C ASP A 218 15.28 6.36 4.55
N VAL A 219 14.04 5.94 4.91
CA VAL A 219 13.27 4.95 4.16
C VAL A 219 11.80 5.35 4.12
N ILE A 220 11.19 5.17 2.94
CA ILE A 220 9.74 5.34 2.73
C ILE A 220 9.11 3.99 2.48
N THR A 221 8.07 3.65 3.25
CA THR A 221 7.29 2.42 3.07
C THR A 221 5.80 2.71 2.93
N GLY A 222 5.06 1.72 2.49
CA GLY A 222 3.61 1.76 2.39
C GLY A 222 3.09 1.59 0.97
N PRO A 223 1.89 0.98 0.81
CA PRO A 223 1.25 0.77 -0.47
C PRO A 223 0.67 2.08 -1.03
N GLY A 224 0.42 2.12 -2.33
CA GLY A 224 -0.22 3.27 -2.96
C GLY A 224 -0.60 3.00 -4.41
N ASN A 225 -1.18 4.00 -5.04
CA ASN A 225 -1.52 3.93 -6.47
C ASN A 225 -0.26 4.08 -7.35
N ILE A 226 -0.46 4.02 -8.67
CA ILE A 226 0.63 4.14 -9.66
C ILE A 226 1.49 5.40 -9.47
N TYR A 227 0.89 6.52 -9.04
CA TYR A 227 1.63 7.77 -8.83
C TYR A 227 2.51 7.71 -7.58
N VAL A 228 2.07 7.01 -6.54
CA VAL A 228 2.88 6.73 -5.34
C VAL A 228 4.05 5.82 -5.69
N ALA A 229 3.82 4.75 -6.46
CA ALA A 229 4.87 3.85 -6.94
C ALA A 229 5.89 4.60 -7.82
N ALA A 230 5.41 5.44 -8.73
CA ALA A 230 6.26 6.28 -9.58
C ALA A 230 7.07 7.30 -8.76
N ALA A 231 6.46 7.90 -7.72
CA ALA A 231 7.17 8.81 -6.83
C ALA A 231 8.28 8.10 -6.06
N LYS A 232 8.00 6.92 -5.49
CA LYS A 232 9.02 6.08 -4.84
C LYS A 232 10.19 5.78 -5.78
N ARG A 233 9.93 5.41 -7.04
CA ARG A 233 10.97 5.20 -8.06
C ARG A 233 11.83 6.45 -8.25
N LEU A 234 11.21 7.63 -8.37
CA LEU A 234 11.94 8.88 -8.62
C LEU A 234 12.80 9.35 -7.45
N VAL A 235 12.43 9.00 -6.21
CA VAL A 235 13.18 9.40 -5.01
C VAL A 235 14.19 8.35 -4.54
N ARG A 236 14.24 7.18 -5.16
CA ARG A 236 15.10 6.05 -4.77
C ARG A 236 16.61 6.38 -4.69
N ALA A 237 17.04 7.39 -5.42
CA ALA A 237 18.44 7.86 -5.33
C ALA A 237 18.71 8.75 -4.10
N VAL A 238 17.65 9.15 -3.39
CA VAL A 238 17.73 10.08 -2.24
C VAL A 238 17.46 9.36 -0.93
N CYS A 239 16.47 8.49 -0.89
CA CYS A 239 16.12 7.68 0.29
C CYS A 239 15.77 6.24 -0.11
N GLY A 240 15.85 5.32 0.84
CA GLY A 240 15.40 3.95 0.65
C GLY A 240 13.89 3.86 0.41
N ILE A 241 13.45 2.80 -0.26
CA ILE A 241 12.04 2.47 -0.40
C ILE A 241 11.83 0.98 -0.13
N ASP A 242 10.63 0.60 0.30
CA ASP A 242 10.23 -0.81 0.42
C ASP A 242 10.16 -1.50 -0.95
N ALA A 243 9.24 -1.04 -1.81
CA ALA A 243 9.04 -1.57 -3.16
C ALA A 243 8.31 -0.55 -4.04
N GLU A 244 8.43 -0.73 -5.36
CA GLU A 244 7.56 -0.08 -6.34
C GLU A 244 6.28 -0.91 -6.48
N ALA A 245 5.47 -0.96 -5.40
CA ALA A 245 4.29 -1.79 -5.33
C ALA A 245 3.19 -1.26 -6.25
N GLY A 246 2.76 -2.11 -7.16
CA GLY A 246 1.60 -1.90 -8.02
C GLY A 246 0.34 -2.60 -7.50
N PRO A 247 -0.70 -2.72 -8.34
CA PRO A 247 -1.85 -3.55 -8.04
C PRO A 247 -1.40 -4.96 -7.68
N THR A 248 -1.98 -5.51 -6.62
CA THR A 248 -1.63 -6.83 -6.13
C THR A 248 -2.26 -7.92 -6.99
N GLU A 249 -1.60 -9.07 -7.02
CA GLU A 249 -2.04 -10.28 -7.71
C GLU A 249 -2.20 -11.41 -6.70
N ILE A 250 -3.22 -12.26 -6.85
CA ILE A 250 -3.39 -13.48 -6.07
C ILE A 250 -3.34 -14.70 -6.98
N GLY A 251 -2.60 -15.72 -6.56
CA GLY A 251 -2.63 -17.07 -7.14
C GLY A 251 -3.24 -18.04 -6.15
N ILE A 252 -4.35 -18.67 -6.51
CA ILE A 252 -5.05 -19.68 -5.70
C ILE A 252 -4.76 -21.04 -6.31
N ILE A 253 -4.16 -21.95 -5.55
CA ILE A 253 -3.93 -23.33 -5.96
C ILE A 253 -4.94 -24.19 -5.24
N ALA A 254 -5.84 -24.84 -6.00
CA ALA A 254 -6.91 -25.64 -5.43
C ALA A 254 -7.26 -26.82 -6.32
N ASP A 255 -7.52 -27.97 -5.72
CA ASP A 255 -7.99 -29.19 -6.38
C ASP A 255 -9.51 -29.37 -6.19
N GLN A 256 -10.04 -30.51 -6.61
CA GLN A 256 -11.49 -30.81 -6.53
C GLN A 256 -12.07 -30.84 -5.11
N SER A 257 -11.25 -30.88 -4.06
CA SER A 257 -11.69 -30.91 -2.65
C SER A 257 -12.07 -29.52 -2.12
N ALA A 258 -11.66 -28.46 -2.84
CA ALA A 258 -11.93 -27.10 -2.42
C ALA A 258 -13.40 -26.69 -2.61
N ASP A 259 -13.92 -25.88 -1.68
CA ASP A 259 -15.24 -25.26 -1.83
C ASP A 259 -15.18 -24.13 -2.87
N PRO A 260 -15.91 -24.24 -3.99
CA PRO A 260 -15.89 -23.22 -5.04
C PRO A 260 -16.39 -21.83 -4.55
N THR A 261 -17.21 -21.79 -3.51
CA THR A 261 -17.71 -20.53 -2.93
C THR A 261 -16.58 -19.77 -2.22
N LEU A 262 -15.74 -20.48 -1.47
CA LEU A 262 -14.58 -19.89 -0.80
C LEU A 262 -13.53 -19.43 -1.81
N VAL A 263 -13.25 -20.23 -2.84
CA VAL A 263 -12.34 -19.84 -3.92
C VAL A 263 -12.85 -18.58 -4.64
N ALA A 264 -14.14 -18.52 -4.94
CA ALA A 264 -14.74 -17.33 -5.55
C ALA A 264 -14.64 -16.09 -4.63
N ALA A 265 -14.83 -16.26 -3.32
CA ALA A 265 -14.71 -15.20 -2.35
C ALA A 265 -13.28 -14.64 -2.28
N ASP A 266 -12.25 -15.48 -2.29
CA ASP A 266 -10.85 -15.06 -2.34
C ASP A 266 -10.51 -14.28 -3.62
N MET A 267 -10.99 -14.76 -4.78
CA MET A 267 -10.82 -14.05 -6.05
C MET A 267 -11.48 -12.68 -6.03
N ILE A 268 -12.67 -12.56 -5.45
CA ILE A 268 -13.40 -11.30 -5.32
C ILE A 268 -12.71 -10.37 -4.34
N SER A 269 -12.25 -10.88 -3.20
CA SER A 269 -11.50 -10.11 -2.21
C SER A 269 -10.31 -9.39 -2.85
N GLN A 270 -9.54 -10.07 -3.70
CA GLN A 270 -8.44 -9.45 -4.44
C GLN A 270 -8.93 -8.44 -5.47
N ALA A 271 -10.00 -8.76 -6.20
CA ALA A 271 -10.56 -7.89 -7.24
C ALA A 271 -11.15 -6.58 -6.68
N GLU A 272 -11.54 -6.55 -5.40
CA GLU A 272 -12.02 -5.34 -4.74
C GLU A 272 -10.93 -4.29 -4.48
N HIS A 273 -9.66 -4.68 -4.44
CA HIS A 273 -8.57 -3.77 -4.11
C HIS A 273 -8.33 -2.72 -5.21
N ASP A 274 -8.29 -3.14 -6.48
CA ASP A 274 -7.99 -2.24 -7.60
C ASP A 274 -8.63 -2.75 -8.90
N PRO A 275 -9.10 -1.87 -9.80
CA PRO A 275 -9.63 -2.27 -11.12
C PRO A 275 -8.63 -3.08 -11.96
N ASN A 276 -7.32 -2.94 -11.71
CA ASN A 276 -6.23 -3.66 -12.38
C ASN A 276 -5.70 -4.84 -11.56
N ALA A 277 -6.33 -5.18 -10.42
CA ALA A 277 -5.94 -6.35 -9.64
C ALA A 277 -6.14 -7.64 -10.47
N ALA A 278 -5.25 -8.61 -10.27
CA ALA A 278 -5.35 -9.91 -10.95
C ALA A 278 -5.63 -11.02 -9.94
N SER A 279 -6.59 -11.88 -10.29
CA SER A 279 -6.94 -13.08 -9.50
C SER A 279 -6.85 -14.30 -10.41
N VAL A 280 -6.04 -15.28 -10.06
CA VAL A 280 -5.79 -16.48 -10.86
C VAL A 280 -6.04 -17.73 -10.04
N LEU A 281 -6.88 -18.62 -10.54
CA LEU A 281 -7.07 -19.96 -10.01
C LEU A 281 -6.23 -20.96 -10.84
N PHE A 282 -5.38 -21.71 -10.16
CA PHE A 282 -4.66 -22.86 -10.70
C PHE A 282 -5.32 -24.12 -10.18
N THR A 283 -5.86 -24.94 -11.07
CA THR A 283 -6.55 -26.18 -10.69
C THR A 283 -6.34 -27.28 -11.74
N ASP A 284 -6.28 -28.51 -11.29
CA ASP A 284 -6.31 -29.72 -12.11
C ASP A 284 -7.74 -30.22 -12.34
N SER A 285 -8.73 -29.62 -11.67
CA SER A 285 -10.14 -30.02 -11.73
C SER A 285 -10.98 -29.11 -12.62
N PRO A 286 -11.41 -29.55 -13.80
CA PRO A 286 -12.37 -28.84 -14.63
C PRO A 286 -13.72 -28.59 -13.92
N GLN A 287 -14.09 -29.49 -13.03
CA GLN A 287 -15.30 -29.41 -12.25
C GLN A 287 -15.24 -28.24 -11.28
N LEU A 288 -14.11 -28.07 -10.57
CA LEU A 288 -13.90 -26.93 -9.69
C LEU A 288 -13.88 -25.62 -10.50
N ALA A 289 -13.14 -25.57 -11.61
CA ALA A 289 -13.10 -24.38 -12.46
C ALA A 289 -14.50 -23.93 -12.91
N SER A 290 -15.34 -24.87 -13.38
CA SER A 290 -16.72 -24.59 -13.77
C SER A 290 -17.60 -24.16 -12.60
N ALA A 291 -17.41 -24.76 -11.41
CA ALA A 291 -18.17 -24.39 -10.21
C ALA A 291 -17.80 -22.99 -9.71
N VAL A 292 -16.51 -22.64 -9.71
CA VAL A 292 -16.04 -21.30 -9.35
C VAL A 292 -16.55 -20.26 -10.34
N GLU A 293 -16.54 -20.53 -11.66
CA GLU A 293 -17.09 -19.61 -12.65
C GLU A 293 -18.58 -19.32 -12.42
N LYS A 294 -19.36 -20.34 -12.00
CA LYS A 294 -20.77 -20.16 -11.64
C LYS A 294 -20.97 -19.40 -10.33
N ALA A 295 -20.11 -19.62 -9.34
CA ALA A 295 -20.21 -18.99 -8.02
C ALA A 295 -19.78 -17.51 -8.04
N ILE A 296 -18.77 -17.15 -8.83
CA ILE A 296 -18.17 -15.82 -8.82
C ILE A 296 -19.10 -14.74 -9.38
N VAL A 297 -19.96 -15.08 -10.33
CA VAL A 297 -20.85 -14.10 -11.00
C VAL A 297 -21.86 -13.47 -10.03
N PRO A 298 -22.72 -14.24 -9.34
CA PRO A 298 -23.68 -13.68 -8.39
C PRO A 298 -22.95 -13.03 -7.19
N ALA A 299 -21.84 -13.60 -6.73
CA ALA A 299 -21.06 -13.05 -5.63
C ALA A 299 -20.47 -11.68 -5.99
N ALA A 300 -19.87 -11.51 -7.17
CA ALA A 300 -19.36 -10.23 -7.65
C ALA A 300 -20.44 -9.15 -7.77
N GLN A 301 -21.67 -9.54 -8.15
CA GLN A 301 -22.80 -8.62 -8.23
C GLN A 301 -23.33 -8.19 -6.87
N ALA A 302 -23.18 -9.03 -5.84
CA ALA A 302 -23.63 -8.76 -4.49
C ALA A 302 -22.67 -7.90 -3.66
N THR A 303 -21.43 -7.67 -4.12
CA THR A 303 -20.46 -6.86 -3.36
C THR A 303 -20.80 -5.38 -3.41
N LYS A 304 -20.36 -4.63 -2.38
CA LYS A 304 -20.47 -3.17 -2.33
C LYS A 304 -19.75 -2.48 -3.51
N HIS A 305 -18.70 -3.10 -4.05
CA HIS A 305 -17.84 -2.56 -5.10
C HIS A 305 -17.97 -3.33 -6.42
N SER A 306 -19.18 -3.82 -6.73
CA SER A 306 -19.49 -4.68 -7.86
C SER A 306 -18.86 -4.22 -9.19
N GLN A 307 -18.93 -2.93 -9.51
CA GLN A 307 -18.36 -2.41 -10.76
C GLN A 307 -16.84 -2.63 -10.82
N ARG A 308 -16.12 -2.35 -9.74
CA ARG A 308 -14.67 -2.53 -9.64
C ARG A 308 -14.29 -4.01 -9.75
N VAL A 309 -14.98 -4.86 -9.00
CA VAL A 309 -14.77 -6.31 -9.04
C VAL A 309 -15.00 -6.88 -10.44
N CYS A 310 -16.08 -6.50 -11.09
CA CYS A 310 -16.36 -6.93 -12.45
C CYS A 310 -15.29 -6.45 -13.44
N GLN A 311 -14.76 -5.25 -13.28
CA GLN A 311 -13.68 -4.73 -14.10
C GLN A 311 -12.39 -5.54 -13.89
N ALA A 312 -11.97 -5.76 -12.65
CA ALA A 312 -10.78 -6.54 -12.31
C ALA A 312 -10.87 -7.99 -12.81
N LEU A 313 -12.00 -8.67 -12.58
CA LEU A 313 -12.22 -10.06 -13.02
C LEU A 313 -12.33 -10.21 -14.54
N SER A 314 -12.63 -9.13 -15.27
CA SER A 314 -12.65 -9.16 -16.74
C SER A 314 -11.25 -9.07 -17.35
N GLY A 315 -10.24 -8.82 -16.53
CA GLY A 315 -8.82 -8.64 -16.90
C GLY A 315 -8.52 -7.26 -17.48
N PRO A 316 -7.27 -6.82 -17.38
CA PRO A 316 -6.84 -5.61 -18.05
C PRO A 316 -6.93 -5.82 -19.54
N ASP A 317 -7.84 -5.07 -20.15
CA ASP A 317 -7.99 -4.86 -21.58
C ASP A 317 -8.12 -6.10 -22.46
N ARG A 318 -9.36 -6.55 -22.65
CA ARG A 318 -9.76 -7.24 -23.89
C ARG A 318 -9.89 -6.25 -25.07
N LYS A 319 -9.05 -5.23 -25.16
CA LYS A 319 -8.77 -4.64 -26.44
C LYS A 319 -7.96 -5.65 -27.21
N SER A 320 -8.71 -6.50 -27.91
CA SER A 320 -8.28 -7.32 -29.02
C SER A 320 -6.91 -6.91 -29.57
N THR A 321 -5.86 -7.57 -29.17
CA THR A 321 -4.81 -7.87 -30.10
C THR A 321 -5.38 -8.96 -31.02
N ARG A 322 -6.22 -8.55 -31.97
CA ARG A 322 -6.30 -9.26 -33.23
C ARG A 322 -4.91 -9.11 -33.83
N LEU A 323 -4.09 -10.13 -33.65
CA LEU A 323 -3.01 -10.38 -34.56
C LEU A 323 -3.68 -10.63 -35.91
N ASN A 324 -3.78 -9.58 -36.71
CA ASN A 324 -4.00 -9.71 -38.14
C ASN A 324 -2.75 -10.39 -38.65
N SER A 325 -3.00 -11.59 -39.21
CA SER A 325 -2.11 -12.37 -40.09
C SER A 325 -1.27 -11.50 -41.05
#